data_058f79980c3ef1d283d65d7227c6c321
#
_entry.id   058f79980c3ef1d283d65d7227c6c321
#
_cell.length_a   1.000
_cell.length_b   1.000
_cell.length_c   1.000
_cell.angle_alpha   90.00
_cell.angle_beta   90.00
_cell.angle_gamma   90.00
#
_symmetry.space_group_name_H-M   'P 1'
#
loop_
_entity.id
_entity.type
_entity.pdbx_description
1 polymer ?
#
loop_
_entity_poly.entity_id
_entity_poly.type
_entity_poly.pdbx_seq_one_letter_code
_entity_poly.pdbx_strand_id
1 'polypeptide(L)' 'MNIEPGQIWERYSQGGQRWERVIVTEIHDGHVKLRYEGVLEFVTVELLDMVNRPDLLRPVAQ' A
#
# COMPACT_ATOMS: atom_id res chain seq x y z
N MET A 1 3.30 4.57 13.39
CA MET A 1 3.96 4.83 12.10
C MET A 1 2.99 5.56 11.20
N ASN A 2 3.44 6.61 10.56
CA ASN A 2 2.55 7.45 9.74
C ASN A 2 2.69 7.13 8.28
N ILE A 3 1.58 6.76 7.66
CA ILE A 3 1.53 6.59 6.21
C ILE A 3 1.15 7.93 5.57
N GLU A 4 1.85 8.29 4.49
CA GLU A 4 1.64 9.55 3.81
C GLU A 4 1.69 9.37 2.29
N PRO A 5 1.00 10.23 1.53
CA PRO A 5 1.10 10.21 0.07
C PRO A 5 2.54 10.38 -0.39
N GLY A 6 2.90 9.66 -1.43
CA GLY A 6 4.24 9.66 -1.99
C GLY A 6 5.15 8.60 -1.44
N GLN A 7 4.80 7.98 -0.33
CA GLN A 7 5.63 6.94 0.25
C GLN A 7 5.49 5.63 -0.52
N ILE A 8 6.56 4.84 -0.47
CA ILE A 8 6.56 3.50 -1.06
C ILE A 8 6.40 2.49 0.06
N TRP A 9 5.42 1.62 -0.12
CA TRP A 9 5.12 0.53 0.80
C TRP A 9 5.12 -0.79 0.04
N GLU A 10 5.07 -1.89 0.77
CA GLU A 10 4.89 -3.21 0.18
C GLU A 10 3.59 -3.81 0.70
N ARG A 11 2.81 -4.35 -0.22
CA ARG A 11 1.56 -5.03 0.09
C ARG A 11 1.68 -6.49 -0.27
N TYR A 12 1.26 -7.36 0.66
CA TYR A 12 1.29 -8.80 0.41
C TYR A 12 0.17 -9.19 -0.54
N SER A 13 0.54 -9.86 -1.62
CA SER A 13 -0.40 -10.35 -2.60
C SER A 13 -0.68 -11.82 -2.32
N GLN A 14 -1.90 -12.12 -1.86
CA GLN A 14 -2.27 -13.50 -1.57
C GLN A 14 -2.34 -14.34 -2.83
N GLY A 15 -2.76 -13.77 -3.95
CA GLY A 15 -2.83 -14.48 -5.21
C GLY A 15 -1.46 -14.86 -5.73
N GLY A 16 -0.48 -13.98 -5.60
CA GLY A 16 0.89 -14.24 -6.02
C GLY A 16 1.79 -14.76 -4.92
N GLN A 17 1.30 -14.75 -3.67
CA GLN A 17 2.06 -15.15 -2.49
C GLN A 17 3.40 -14.42 -2.40
N ARG A 18 3.39 -13.11 -2.66
CA ARG A 18 4.59 -12.29 -2.66
C ARG A 18 4.28 -10.87 -2.25
N TRP A 19 5.31 -10.14 -1.87
CA TRP A 19 5.21 -8.72 -1.59
C TRP A 19 5.38 -7.93 -2.87
N GLU A 20 4.50 -6.95 -3.06
CA GLU A 20 4.54 -6.07 -4.23
C GLU A 20 4.65 -4.63 -3.78
N ARG A 21 5.46 -3.86 -4.47
CA ARG A 21 5.62 -2.45 -4.15
C ARG A 21 4.41 -1.65 -4.60
N VAL A 22 3.98 -0.76 -3.72
CA VAL A 22 2.87 0.14 -3.98
C VAL A 22 3.28 1.55 -3.58
N ILE A 23 2.71 2.53 -4.26
CA ILE A 23 2.92 3.94 -3.97
C ILE A 23 1.63 4.47 -3.39
N VAL A 24 1.73 5.13 -2.24
CA VAL A 24 0.58 5.77 -1.62
C VAL A 24 0.24 7.02 -2.44
N THR A 25 -0.94 7.05 -3.04
CA THR A 25 -1.34 8.18 -3.87
C THR A 25 -2.24 9.15 -3.14
N GLU A 26 -3.09 8.66 -2.24
CA GLU A 26 -4.06 9.50 -1.57
C GLU A 26 -4.50 8.84 -0.27
N ILE A 27 -4.77 9.66 0.74
CA ILE A 27 -5.39 9.21 1.99
C ILE A 27 -6.62 10.08 2.19
N HIS A 28 -7.77 9.44 2.29
CA HIS A 28 -9.03 10.17 2.39
C HIS A 28 -10.08 9.30 3.08
N ASP A 29 -10.81 9.90 4.02
CA ASP A 29 -11.97 9.28 4.66
C ASP A 29 -11.69 7.90 5.26
N GLY A 30 -10.54 7.76 5.93
CA GLY A 30 -10.20 6.49 6.55
C GLY A 30 -9.78 5.41 5.57
N HIS A 31 -9.49 5.80 4.33
CA HIS A 31 -9.02 4.91 3.29
C HIS A 31 -7.69 5.38 2.73
N VAL A 32 -6.93 4.44 2.23
CA VAL A 32 -5.66 4.72 1.55
C VAL A 32 -5.74 4.15 0.14
N LYS A 33 -5.34 4.97 -0.81
CA LYS A 33 -5.29 4.56 -2.22
C LYS A 33 -3.85 4.22 -2.57
N LEU A 34 -3.65 3.02 -3.10
CA LEU A 34 -2.34 2.48 -3.41
C LEU A 34 -2.27 2.17 -4.90
N ARG A 35 -1.21 2.62 -5.55
CA ARG A 35 -0.95 2.30 -6.95
C ARG A 35 0.21 1.32 -7.02
N TYR A 36 0.01 0.22 -7.71
CA TYR A 36 1.06 -0.79 -7.87
C TYR A 36 2.15 -0.28 -8.81
N GLU A 37 3.38 -0.42 -8.36
CA GLU A 37 4.54 -0.03 -9.16
C GLU A 37 4.69 -1.02 -10.32
N GLY A 38 4.91 -0.49 -11.52
CA GLY A 38 5.06 -1.32 -12.71
C GLY A 38 3.76 -1.66 -13.42
N VAL A 39 2.61 -1.36 -12.81
CA VAL A 39 1.30 -1.53 -13.41
C VAL A 39 0.59 -0.20 -13.34
N LEU A 40 0.65 0.57 -14.42
CA LEU A 40 0.34 2.00 -14.41
C LEU A 40 -1.06 2.34 -13.94
N GLU A 41 -2.01 1.47 -14.16
CA GLU A 41 -3.40 1.81 -13.88
C GLU A 41 -4.05 0.93 -12.81
N PHE A 42 -3.26 0.10 -12.15
CA PHE A 42 -3.82 -0.76 -11.12
C PHE A 42 -3.75 -0.05 -9.77
N VAL A 43 -4.93 0.35 -9.29
CA VAL A 43 -5.06 1.07 -8.04
C VAL A 43 -5.99 0.28 -7.13
N THR A 44 -5.62 0.13 -5.87
CA THR A 44 -6.48 -0.46 -4.86
C THR A 44 -6.81 0.57 -3.80
N VAL A 45 -7.99 0.45 -3.22
CA VAL A 45 -8.40 1.28 -2.08
C VAL A 45 -8.55 0.35 -0.88
N GLU A 46 -7.79 0.65 0.16
CA GLU A 46 -7.78 -0.16 1.36
C GLU A 46 -8.20 0.69 2.57
N LEU A 47 -8.65 0.02 3.63
CA LEU A 47 -8.88 0.72 4.88
C LEU A 47 -7.56 1.22 5.45
N LEU A 48 -7.56 2.43 5.96
CA LEU A 48 -6.35 3.03 6.55
C LEU A 48 -5.81 2.18 7.70
N ASP A 49 -6.68 1.47 8.39
CA ASP A 49 -6.30 0.59 9.48
C ASP A 49 -5.32 -0.50 9.06
N MET A 50 -5.18 -0.72 7.77
CA MET A 50 -4.24 -1.70 7.24
C MET A 50 -2.79 -1.40 7.60
N VAL A 51 -2.47 -0.14 7.92
CA VAL A 51 -1.10 0.21 8.36
C VAL A 51 -0.71 -0.53 9.65
N ASN A 52 -1.70 -1.00 10.39
CA ASN A 52 -1.47 -1.75 11.63
C ASN A 52 -1.38 -3.26 11.38
N ARG A 53 -1.37 -3.68 10.13
CA ARG A 53 -1.30 -5.09 9.73
C ARG A 53 0.01 -5.35 9.00
N PRO A 54 1.13 -5.52 9.73
CA PRO A 54 2.43 -5.71 9.08
C PRO A 54 2.54 -7.01 8.28
N ASP A 55 1.61 -7.92 8.47
CA ASP A 55 1.50 -9.14 7.67
C ASP A 55 0.91 -8.88 6.28
N LEU A 56 0.30 -7.71 6.07
CA LEU A 56 -0.36 -7.37 4.81
C LEU A 56 0.20 -6.12 4.16
N LEU A 57 0.67 -5.16 4.95
CA LEU A 57 1.19 -3.90 4.44
C LEU A 57 2.34 -3.47 5.33
N ARG A 58 3.48 -3.16 4.71
CA ARG A 58 4.65 -2.72 5.46
C ARG A 58 5.39 -1.62 4.71
N PRO A 59 6.04 -0.70 5.44
CA PRO A 59 6.82 0.34 4.78
C PRO A 59 8.10 -0.26 4.18
N VAL A 60 8.52 0.33 3.06
CA VAL A 60 9.81 -0.01 2.47
C VAL A 60 10.86 0.85 3.15
N ALA A 61 11.90 0.21 3.65
CA ALA A 61 13.03 0.93 4.22
C ALA A 61 13.75 1.70 3.12
N GLN A 62 14.00 2.97 3.38
CA GLN A 62 14.66 3.84 2.41
C GLN A 62 15.99 4.34 2.94
#